data_7d484f19472a672372af22ec70dc5f7e
#
_entry.id   7d484f19472a672372af22ec70dc5f7e
#
_cell.length_a   1.000
_cell.length_b   1.000
_cell.length_c   1.000
_cell.angle_alpha   90.00
_cell.angle_beta   90.00
_cell.angle_gamma   90.00
#
_symmetry.space_group_name_H-M   'P 1'
#
loop_
_entity.id
_entity.type
_entity.pdbx_description
1 polymer ?
#
loop_
_entity_poly.entity_id
_entity_poly.type
_entity_poly.pdbx_seq_one_letter_code
_entity_poly.pdbx_strand_id
1 'polypeptide(L)'
;MRYLVLGIRKRMTDTTQQSAAGGIVQSYIHTTEIVERPAADRPLRDTVDAIADWLLGPALQVATGAQAVDEFAWRILAAGFPLARLTVHSGTLHPQFLGTSLIWWRDTGQTVQTFIEHEVVDVVPYHDNPVLRVIQGGETLRRRVDIADNELDLPILHDLKAKGCIDYLALPIAGAHGRRCAVTYTTDCVDGFSTRQVAELTRISQRMSVVCDSFMQRALMRHLLNIYLGPSAGPKVLAGQIRRGTGEELTAVLWSSDLRGFTTRSDRLPGQQMVAILNALFDAQANAIHRHGGEILKFIGDGLLAIFPIDSPALVSDAAHNAMAAAMQGLEAVHRLVDDPSMLGEPALRIVVALHPGTVIYGNVGASDRLDFTVIGPAVNLVSRVETVGKALDEPIVVTDDFAQAYSGPLRSLGMHQFRGVANPRELFAPAAGRE
;
A
#
# COMPACT_ATOMS: atom_id res chain seq x y z
N MET A 1 -27.38 5.24 0.50
CA MET A 1 -26.47 5.17 1.66
C MET A 1 -25.21 5.92 1.29
N ARG A 2 -25.01 7.14 1.77
CA ARG A 2 -23.83 7.95 1.46
C ARG A 2 -22.90 7.94 2.69
N TYR A 3 -21.80 7.20 2.60
CA TYR A 3 -20.70 7.35 3.54
C TYR A 3 -19.80 8.50 3.08
N LEU A 4 -19.47 9.40 4.00
CA LEU A 4 -18.45 10.41 3.76
C LEU A 4 -17.09 9.73 3.99
N VAL A 5 -16.41 9.36 2.91
CA VAL A 5 -14.99 8.96 2.97
C VAL A 5 -14.19 10.25 2.94
N LEU A 6 -13.79 10.70 4.11
CA LEU A 6 -12.84 11.81 4.24
C LEU A 6 -11.43 11.28 4.08
N GLY A 7 -10.89 11.39 2.87
CA GLY A 7 -9.47 11.23 2.62
C GLY A 7 -8.70 12.37 3.29
N ILE A 8 -8.24 12.19 4.51
CA ILE A 8 -7.48 13.21 5.22
C ILE A 8 -6.03 12.76 5.36
N ARG A 9 -5.16 13.29 4.48
CA ARG A 9 -3.78 13.59 4.87
C ARG A 9 -3.81 14.79 5.81
N LYS A 10 -3.98 14.57 7.11
CA LYS A 10 -3.75 15.59 8.12
C LYS A 10 -2.84 15.00 9.19
N ARG A 11 -1.63 15.55 9.29
CA ARG A 11 -0.79 15.40 10.49
C ARG A 11 -1.62 15.91 11.66
N MET A 12 -1.98 15.03 12.58
CA MET A 12 -2.48 15.45 13.88
C MET A 12 -1.27 15.91 14.71
N THR A 13 -1.12 17.23 14.80
CA THR A 13 -0.32 17.86 15.84
C THR A 13 -1.18 18.02 17.08
N ASP A 14 -0.66 17.47 18.19
CA ASP A 14 -0.86 17.83 19.58
C ASP A 14 -2.26 17.81 20.22
N THR A 15 -2.45 16.89 21.17
CA THR A 15 -2.51 17.21 22.61
C THR A 15 -2.74 15.93 23.42
N THR A 16 -1.70 15.35 23.98
CA THR A 16 -1.73 14.66 25.28
C THR A 16 -0.29 14.31 25.69
N GLN A 17 0.11 14.63 26.90
CA GLN A 17 1.37 14.17 27.49
C GLN A 17 1.40 12.64 27.43
N GLN A 18 2.22 12.11 26.53
CA GLN A 18 2.47 10.68 26.40
C GLN A 18 3.79 10.34 27.10
N SER A 19 3.81 9.21 27.79
CA SER A 19 5.07 8.60 28.24
C SER A 19 5.98 8.36 27.03
N ALA A 20 7.30 8.45 27.18
CA ALA A 20 8.26 8.31 26.08
C ALA A 20 8.07 7.00 25.28
N ALA A 21 7.59 5.92 25.92
CA ALA A 21 7.26 4.65 25.27
C ALA A 21 6.03 4.75 24.33
N GLY A 22 5.00 5.53 24.68
CA GLY A 22 3.81 5.71 23.86
C GLY A 22 4.09 6.46 22.55
N GLY A 23 5.03 7.40 22.53
CA GLY A 23 5.44 8.14 21.33
C GLY A 23 6.18 7.27 20.32
N ILE A 24 7.00 6.34 20.78
CA ILE A 24 7.75 5.40 19.92
C ILE A 24 6.79 4.43 19.24
N VAL A 25 5.84 3.84 19.97
CA VAL A 25 4.84 2.90 19.41
C VAL A 25 3.99 3.57 18.33
N GLN A 26 3.65 4.83 18.48
CA GLN A 26 2.82 5.58 17.55
C GLN A 26 3.47 5.81 16.18
N SER A 27 4.81 5.79 16.09
CA SER A 27 5.53 5.90 14.82
C SER A 27 5.34 4.69 13.89
N TYR A 28 4.98 3.52 14.43
CA TYR A 28 4.75 2.27 13.70
C TYR A 28 3.28 2.01 13.36
N ILE A 29 2.40 2.99 13.61
CA ILE A 29 0.95 2.86 13.38
C ILE A 29 0.49 3.91 12.38
N HIS A 30 -0.09 3.46 11.26
CA HIS A 30 -0.53 4.32 10.17
C HIS A 30 -2.05 4.30 10.05
N THR A 31 -2.70 5.44 10.24
CA THR A 31 -4.14 5.60 9.99
C THR A 31 -4.42 5.70 8.50
N THR A 32 -5.31 4.87 8.00
CA THR A 32 -5.63 4.77 6.56
C THR A 32 -7.05 5.13 6.21
N GLU A 33 -8.01 4.88 7.10
CA GLU A 33 -9.42 5.15 6.87
C GLU A 33 -10.10 5.59 8.17
N ILE A 34 -11.00 6.57 8.08
CA ILE A 34 -11.90 6.96 9.17
C ILE A 34 -13.32 6.91 8.62
N VAL A 35 -14.18 6.15 9.28
CA VAL A 35 -15.61 6.02 8.95
C VAL A 35 -16.43 6.59 10.08
N GLU A 36 -17.43 7.40 9.73
CA GLU A 36 -18.43 7.93 10.65
C GLU A 36 -19.81 7.70 10.06
N ARG A 37 -20.70 7.09 10.85
CA ARG A 37 -22.08 6.84 10.45
C ARG A 37 -22.95 8.00 10.89
N PRO A 38 -23.71 8.62 9.95
CA PRO A 38 -24.71 9.64 10.30
C PRO A 38 -25.72 9.11 11.33
N ALA A 39 -26.12 9.95 12.26
CA ALA A 39 -27.06 9.54 13.32
C ALA A 39 -28.37 8.97 12.78
N ALA A 40 -28.86 9.50 11.65
CA ALA A 40 -30.08 9.01 10.97
C ALA A 40 -29.96 7.58 10.42
N ASP A 41 -28.72 7.11 10.15
CA ASP A 41 -28.47 5.78 9.58
C ASP A 41 -28.08 4.74 10.65
N ARG A 42 -28.08 5.14 11.94
CA ARG A 42 -27.77 4.23 13.06
C ARG A 42 -28.99 3.36 13.35
N PRO A 43 -28.82 2.03 13.50
CA PRO A 43 -29.94 1.14 13.83
C PRO A 43 -30.49 1.49 15.22
N LEU A 44 -31.81 1.57 15.33
CA LEU A 44 -32.49 1.91 16.59
C LEU A 44 -32.78 0.68 17.45
N ARG A 45 -32.99 -0.47 16.84
CA ARG A 45 -33.23 -1.76 17.49
C ARG A 45 -32.64 -2.88 16.67
N ASP A 46 -32.05 -3.84 17.35
CA ASP A 46 -31.52 -5.07 16.74
C ASP A 46 -31.61 -6.23 17.74
N THR A 47 -31.30 -7.43 17.27
CA THR A 47 -31.22 -8.64 18.11
C THR A 47 -29.92 -9.38 17.80
N VAL A 48 -29.47 -10.19 18.75
CA VAL A 48 -28.25 -11.01 18.58
C VAL A 48 -28.37 -11.95 17.39
N ASP A 49 -29.56 -12.49 17.13
CA ASP A 49 -29.80 -13.38 15.98
C ASP A 49 -29.77 -12.61 14.65
N ALA A 50 -30.39 -11.42 14.59
CA ALA A 50 -30.33 -10.57 13.40
C ALA A 50 -28.90 -10.08 13.10
N ILE A 51 -28.10 -9.78 14.14
CA ILE A 51 -26.67 -9.48 13.99
C ILE A 51 -25.94 -10.70 13.42
N ALA A 52 -26.23 -11.88 13.94
CA ALA A 52 -25.59 -13.13 13.50
C ALA A 52 -25.89 -13.44 12.02
N ASP A 53 -27.14 -13.21 11.57
CA ASP A 53 -27.55 -13.39 10.18
C ASP A 53 -26.95 -12.30 9.26
N TRP A 54 -26.90 -11.05 9.74
CA TRP A 54 -26.25 -9.95 9.02
C TRP A 54 -24.76 -10.24 8.76
N LEU A 55 -24.04 -10.80 9.74
CA LEU A 55 -22.63 -11.17 9.60
C LEU A 55 -22.39 -12.23 8.51
N LEU A 56 -23.34 -13.16 8.30
CA LEU A 56 -23.23 -14.23 7.32
C LEU A 56 -23.73 -13.86 5.91
N GLY A 57 -24.30 -12.66 5.74
CA GLY A 57 -24.87 -12.22 4.48
C GLY A 57 -24.54 -10.76 4.16
N PRO A 58 -25.37 -9.77 4.59
CA PRO A 58 -25.23 -8.38 4.18
C PRO A 58 -23.88 -7.75 4.55
N ALA A 59 -23.24 -8.15 5.66
CA ALA A 59 -21.92 -7.66 6.06
C ALA A 59 -20.85 -7.90 5.00
N LEU A 60 -20.96 -8.98 4.24
CA LEU A 60 -20.01 -9.34 3.18
C LEU A 60 -20.12 -8.44 1.94
N GLN A 61 -21.22 -7.69 1.81
CA GLN A 61 -21.50 -6.75 0.70
C GLN A 61 -21.05 -5.32 1.02
N VAL A 62 -20.65 -5.04 2.26
CA VAL A 62 -20.14 -3.73 2.67
C VAL A 62 -18.80 -3.47 1.98
N ALA A 63 -18.55 -2.21 1.61
CA ALA A 63 -17.39 -1.87 0.76
C ALA A 63 -16.05 -2.06 1.47
N THR A 64 -15.95 -1.69 2.76
CA THR A 64 -14.71 -1.77 3.53
C THR A 64 -14.88 -2.44 4.88
N GLY A 65 -13.77 -2.96 5.44
CA GLY A 65 -13.76 -3.55 6.79
C GLY A 65 -14.12 -2.53 7.87
N ALA A 66 -13.71 -1.27 7.70
CA ALA A 66 -14.04 -0.19 8.63
C ALA A 66 -15.56 0.07 8.67
N GLN A 67 -16.23 0.08 7.52
CA GLN A 67 -17.69 0.20 7.45
C GLN A 67 -18.41 -1.01 8.07
N ALA A 68 -17.86 -2.22 7.88
CA ALA A 68 -18.44 -3.42 8.48
C ALA A 68 -18.33 -3.41 10.01
N VAL A 69 -17.18 -2.99 10.55
CA VAL A 69 -16.98 -2.88 12.00
C VAL A 69 -17.82 -1.74 12.59
N ASP A 70 -17.93 -0.62 11.90
CA ASP A 70 -18.81 0.48 12.28
C ASP A 70 -20.27 0.00 12.42
N GLU A 71 -20.82 -0.63 11.39
CA GLU A 71 -22.19 -1.15 11.42
C GLU A 71 -22.36 -2.22 12.50
N PHE A 72 -21.41 -3.12 12.67
CA PHE A 72 -21.42 -4.14 13.71
C PHE A 72 -21.51 -3.53 15.12
N ALA A 73 -20.72 -2.50 15.41
CA ALA A 73 -20.72 -1.83 16.70
C ALA A 73 -22.07 -1.18 17.00
N TRP A 74 -22.66 -0.47 16.02
CA TRP A 74 -23.96 0.15 16.15
C TRP A 74 -25.10 -0.86 16.33
N ARG A 75 -25.03 -2.03 15.65
CA ARG A 75 -26.00 -3.12 15.83
C ARG A 75 -25.92 -3.73 17.22
N ILE A 76 -24.70 -3.91 17.77
CA ILE A 76 -24.51 -4.37 19.16
C ILE A 76 -25.14 -3.40 20.15
N LEU A 77 -24.94 -2.10 19.99
CA LEU A 77 -25.60 -1.09 20.82
C LEU A 77 -27.13 -1.17 20.69
N ALA A 78 -27.66 -1.29 19.46
CA ALA A 78 -29.08 -1.40 19.19
C ALA A 78 -29.73 -2.68 19.78
N ALA A 79 -28.92 -3.73 19.97
CA ALA A 79 -29.33 -4.97 20.66
C ALA A 79 -29.25 -4.87 22.20
N GLY A 80 -28.93 -3.68 22.74
CA GLY A 80 -28.94 -3.41 24.19
C GLY A 80 -27.66 -3.76 24.93
N PHE A 81 -26.55 -3.97 24.22
CA PHE A 81 -25.25 -4.12 24.89
C PHE A 81 -24.65 -2.77 25.25
N PRO A 82 -24.13 -2.58 26.48
CA PRO A 82 -23.55 -1.31 26.91
C PRO A 82 -22.12 -1.15 26.37
N LEU A 83 -21.97 -1.09 25.04
CA LEU A 83 -20.70 -1.02 24.36
C LEU A 83 -20.13 0.40 24.38
N ALA A 84 -18.94 0.59 24.91
CA ALA A 84 -18.17 1.85 24.85
C ALA A 84 -17.14 1.84 23.73
N ARG A 85 -16.46 0.69 23.51
CA ARG A 85 -15.43 0.53 22.50
C ARG A 85 -15.47 -0.87 21.91
N LEU A 86 -15.26 -0.96 20.61
CA LEU A 86 -15.06 -2.22 19.86
C LEU A 86 -13.75 -2.14 19.08
N THR A 87 -12.96 -3.22 19.10
CA THR A 87 -11.84 -3.33 18.18
C THR A 87 -11.81 -4.69 17.50
N VAL A 88 -11.38 -4.71 16.25
CA VAL A 88 -11.10 -5.93 15.51
C VAL A 88 -9.66 -5.87 15.02
N HIS A 89 -8.89 -6.88 15.37
CA HIS A 89 -7.48 -6.99 15.02
C HIS A 89 -7.26 -8.22 14.16
N SER A 90 -6.53 -8.07 13.06
CA SER A 90 -6.18 -9.18 12.20
C SER A 90 -4.74 -9.07 11.70
N GLY A 91 -4.01 -10.19 11.65
CA GLY A 91 -2.72 -10.25 11.00
C GLY A 91 -2.86 -10.13 9.49
N THR A 92 -1.84 -9.60 8.81
CA THR A 92 -1.80 -9.51 7.35
C THR A 92 -0.60 -10.30 6.79
N LEU A 93 -0.66 -10.66 5.50
CA LEU A 93 0.49 -11.17 4.75
C LEU A 93 1.11 -10.05 3.93
N HIS A 94 1.36 -8.91 4.56
CA HIS A 94 1.94 -7.72 3.93
C HIS A 94 3.44 -7.66 4.22
N PRO A 95 4.32 -7.31 3.25
CA PRO A 95 5.76 -7.20 3.48
C PRO A 95 6.15 -6.19 4.57
N GLN A 96 5.39 -5.10 4.71
CA GLN A 96 5.69 -4.01 5.65
C GLN A 96 4.83 -4.04 6.92
N PHE A 97 3.65 -4.70 6.90
CA PHE A 97 2.70 -4.63 8.00
C PHE A 97 2.42 -5.98 8.64
N LEU A 98 2.56 -6.04 9.94
CA LEU A 98 2.21 -7.19 10.78
C LEU A 98 0.70 -7.45 10.77
N GLY A 99 -0.10 -6.37 10.83
CA GLY A 99 -1.54 -6.49 10.97
C GLY A 99 -2.28 -5.17 10.76
N THR A 100 -3.59 -5.26 10.89
CA THR A 100 -4.50 -4.11 10.88
C THR A 100 -5.38 -4.13 12.11
N SER A 101 -5.73 -2.94 12.59
CA SER A 101 -6.68 -2.73 13.67
C SER A 101 -7.79 -1.80 13.21
N LEU A 102 -9.02 -2.20 13.50
CA LEU A 102 -10.23 -1.43 13.30
C LEU A 102 -10.76 -1.06 14.69
N ILE A 103 -10.83 0.22 15.02
CA ILE A 103 -11.14 0.72 16.35
C ILE A 103 -12.33 1.64 16.29
N TRP A 104 -13.43 1.23 16.90
CA TRP A 104 -14.64 2.03 17.05
C TRP A 104 -14.82 2.51 18.48
N TRP A 105 -15.25 3.77 18.64
CA TRP A 105 -15.60 4.36 19.93
C TRP A 105 -17.02 4.95 19.88
N ARG A 106 -17.82 4.73 20.93
CA ARG A 106 -19.19 5.24 21.02
C ARG A 106 -19.23 6.77 21.17
N ASP A 107 -18.30 7.37 21.91
CA ASP A 107 -18.26 8.80 22.17
C ASP A 107 -18.04 9.62 20.90
N THR A 108 -17.13 9.19 20.03
CA THR A 108 -16.88 9.83 18.74
C THR A 108 -17.82 9.35 17.65
N GLY A 109 -18.36 8.14 17.77
CA GLY A 109 -19.12 7.47 16.71
C GLY A 109 -18.30 7.10 15.49
N GLN A 110 -16.97 7.10 15.61
CA GLN A 110 -16.04 6.86 14.52
C GLN A 110 -15.38 5.49 14.60
N THR A 111 -15.15 4.91 13.43
CA THR A 111 -14.27 3.73 13.25
C THR A 111 -13.01 4.16 12.55
N VAL A 112 -11.87 3.91 13.18
CA VAL A 112 -10.54 4.21 12.65
C VAL A 112 -9.85 2.92 12.25
N GLN A 113 -9.37 2.84 10.99
CA GLN A 113 -8.51 1.76 10.51
C GLN A 113 -7.05 2.17 10.58
N THR A 114 -6.24 1.31 11.18
CA THR A 114 -4.79 1.48 11.25
C THR A 114 -4.07 0.24 10.76
N PHE A 115 -2.91 0.44 10.12
CA PHE A 115 -1.92 -0.61 9.85
C PHE A 115 -0.77 -0.52 10.84
N ILE A 116 -0.25 -1.67 11.23
CA ILE A 116 0.78 -1.83 12.25
C ILE A 116 1.99 -2.47 11.60
N GLU A 117 3.15 -1.81 11.63
CA GLU A 117 4.40 -2.32 11.08
C GLU A 117 4.94 -3.53 11.86
N HIS A 118 5.80 -4.34 11.21
CA HIS A 118 6.39 -5.52 11.85
C HIS A 118 7.26 -5.16 13.07
N GLU A 119 7.93 -4.03 13.04
CA GLU A 119 8.84 -3.54 14.04
C GLU A 119 8.14 -3.20 15.38
N VAL A 120 6.83 -3.10 15.41
CA VAL A 120 6.08 -2.87 16.66
C VAL A 120 6.32 -3.97 17.69
N VAL A 121 6.62 -5.20 17.26
CA VAL A 121 6.88 -6.32 18.19
C VAL A 121 8.20 -6.16 18.95
N ASP A 122 9.13 -5.38 18.43
CA ASP A 122 10.42 -5.10 19.06
C ASP A 122 10.29 -4.06 20.19
N VAL A 123 9.24 -3.24 20.16
CA VAL A 123 9.01 -2.16 21.13
C VAL A 123 7.87 -2.45 22.11
N VAL A 124 6.96 -3.38 21.79
CA VAL A 124 5.86 -3.81 22.65
C VAL A 124 6.03 -5.28 23.01
N PRO A 125 6.43 -5.61 24.23
CA PRO A 125 6.57 -7.00 24.67
C PRO A 125 5.28 -7.79 24.50
N TYR A 126 5.40 -9.05 24.10
CA TYR A 126 4.26 -9.96 23.90
C TYR A 126 3.33 -10.02 25.13
N HIS A 127 3.91 -10.06 26.33
CA HIS A 127 3.14 -10.16 27.58
C HIS A 127 2.29 -8.92 27.89
N ASP A 128 2.69 -7.77 27.39
CA ASP A 128 2.00 -6.49 27.62
C ASP A 128 0.92 -6.20 26.57
N ASN A 129 0.85 -7.05 25.53
CA ASN A 129 -0.11 -6.89 24.45
C ASN A 129 -1.22 -7.94 24.51
N PRO A 130 -2.44 -7.61 25.02
CA PRO A 130 -3.54 -8.55 25.12
C PRO A 130 -3.99 -9.13 23.79
N VAL A 131 -3.87 -8.35 22.71
CA VAL A 131 -4.26 -8.77 21.35
C VAL A 131 -3.33 -9.89 20.85
N LEU A 132 -2.01 -9.74 21.04
CA LEU A 132 -1.05 -10.79 20.66
C LEU A 132 -1.26 -12.06 21.48
N ARG A 133 -1.53 -11.95 22.79
CA ARG A 133 -1.83 -13.08 23.67
C ARG A 133 -3.08 -13.85 23.18
N VAL A 134 -4.14 -13.13 22.81
CA VAL A 134 -5.39 -13.72 22.31
C VAL A 134 -5.17 -14.37 20.93
N ILE A 135 -4.48 -13.69 20.01
CA ILE A 135 -4.23 -14.21 18.65
C ILE A 135 -3.31 -15.43 18.68
N GLN A 136 -2.22 -15.40 19.44
CA GLN A 136 -1.25 -16.49 19.47
C GLN A 136 -1.67 -17.59 20.44
N GLY A 137 -2.12 -17.24 21.65
CA GLY A 137 -2.55 -18.20 22.67
C GLY A 137 -3.91 -18.83 22.44
N GLY A 138 -4.80 -18.13 21.73
CA GLY A 138 -6.18 -18.59 21.49
C GLY A 138 -7.06 -18.54 22.73
N GLU A 139 -6.64 -17.82 23.75
CA GLU A 139 -7.37 -17.75 25.02
C GLU A 139 -8.27 -16.49 25.06
N THR A 140 -9.43 -16.63 25.70
CA THR A 140 -10.28 -15.50 26.08
C THR A 140 -9.66 -14.75 27.24
N LEU A 141 -9.55 -13.44 27.11
CA LEU A 141 -9.02 -12.57 28.18
C LEU A 141 -10.12 -11.60 28.60
N ARG A 142 -10.44 -11.62 29.90
CA ARG A 142 -11.36 -10.63 30.50
C ARG A 142 -10.70 -9.97 31.71
N ARG A 143 -10.84 -8.64 31.82
CA ARG A 143 -10.31 -7.86 32.94
C ARG A 143 -11.29 -6.80 33.37
N ARG A 144 -11.46 -6.69 34.69
CA ARG A 144 -12.05 -5.49 35.31
C ARG A 144 -11.05 -4.35 35.21
N VAL A 145 -11.53 -3.17 34.88
CA VAL A 145 -10.71 -1.97 34.69
C VAL A 145 -10.86 -0.99 35.86
N ASP A 146 -11.93 -1.11 36.65
CA ASP A 146 -12.27 -0.28 37.81
C ASP A 146 -11.57 -0.70 39.13
N ILE A 147 -10.46 -1.43 39.03
CA ILE A 147 -9.60 -1.86 40.13
C ILE A 147 -8.46 -0.86 40.37
N ALA A 148 -7.68 -1.07 41.43
CA ALA A 148 -6.51 -0.21 41.74
C ALA A 148 -5.48 -0.27 40.61
N ASP A 149 -4.76 0.85 40.38
CA ASP A 149 -3.82 0.94 39.22
C ASP A 149 -2.67 -0.08 39.31
N ASN A 150 -2.23 -0.43 40.50
CA ASN A 150 -1.20 -1.44 40.74
C ASN A 150 -1.67 -2.89 40.51
N GLU A 151 -2.97 -3.11 40.28
CA GLU A 151 -3.56 -4.40 39.97
C GLU A 151 -3.83 -4.58 38.47
N LEU A 152 -3.66 -3.50 37.67
CA LEU A 152 -3.80 -3.55 36.23
C LEU A 152 -2.57 -4.20 35.58
N ASP A 153 -2.76 -5.40 35.05
CA ASP A 153 -1.69 -6.25 34.49
C ASP A 153 -1.31 -5.93 33.03
N LEU A 154 -1.97 -4.97 32.40
CA LEU A 154 -1.77 -4.64 30.97
C LEU A 154 -1.80 -3.12 30.76
N PRO A 155 -0.86 -2.53 30.00
CA PRO A 155 -0.78 -1.10 29.75
C PRO A 155 -2.08 -0.49 29.20
N ILE A 156 -2.75 -1.15 28.28
CA ILE A 156 -4.01 -0.68 27.66
C ILE A 156 -5.11 -0.46 28.70
N LEU A 157 -5.11 -1.19 29.81
CA LEU A 157 -6.15 -1.07 30.84
C LEU A 157 -6.07 0.28 31.57
N HIS A 158 -4.87 0.85 31.72
CA HIS A 158 -4.72 2.20 32.28
C HIS A 158 -5.35 3.26 31.37
N ASP A 159 -5.15 3.14 30.04
CA ASP A 159 -5.75 4.06 29.08
C ASP A 159 -7.29 3.93 29.06
N LEU A 160 -7.80 2.70 29.13
CA LEU A 160 -9.23 2.43 29.21
C LEU A 160 -9.85 2.95 30.50
N LYS A 161 -9.16 2.80 31.63
CA LYS A 161 -9.59 3.34 32.92
C LYS A 161 -9.67 4.87 32.89
N ALA A 162 -8.67 5.54 32.34
CA ALA A 162 -8.66 6.99 32.17
C ALA A 162 -9.84 7.51 31.32
N LYS A 163 -10.40 6.66 30.45
CA LYS A 163 -11.60 6.92 29.65
C LYS A 163 -12.92 6.46 30.30
N GLY A 164 -12.88 6.06 31.56
CA GLY A 164 -14.06 5.65 32.33
C GLY A 164 -14.58 4.25 31.97
N CYS A 165 -13.79 3.42 31.32
CA CYS A 165 -14.16 2.03 31.05
C CYS A 165 -14.08 1.17 32.32
N ILE A 166 -14.94 0.15 32.41
CA ILE A 166 -15.15 -0.70 33.59
C ILE A 166 -14.75 -2.16 33.34
N ASP A 167 -15.06 -2.68 32.15
CA ASP A 167 -14.83 -4.08 31.82
C ASP A 167 -14.27 -4.22 30.40
N TYR A 168 -13.25 -5.03 30.26
CA TYR A 168 -12.55 -5.32 29.00
C TYR A 168 -12.61 -6.82 28.72
N LEU A 169 -13.11 -7.18 27.54
CA LEU A 169 -13.21 -8.55 27.04
C LEU A 169 -12.51 -8.67 25.70
N ALA A 170 -11.52 -9.55 25.57
CA ALA A 170 -10.86 -9.89 24.33
C ALA A 170 -11.09 -11.35 23.98
N LEU A 171 -11.56 -11.59 22.76
CA LEU A 171 -11.97 -12.91 22.27
C LEU A 171 -11.13 -13.28 21.04
N PRO A 172 -10.62 -14.53 20.97
CA PRO A 172 -10.03 -15.05 19.75
C PRO A 172 -11.14 -15.35 18.74
N ILE A 173 -10.89 -14.98 17.49
CA ILE A 173 -11.69 -15.36 16.33
C ILE A 173 -10.86 -16.33 15.50
N ALA A 174 -11.32 -17.57 15.36
CA ALA A 174 -10.70 -18.56 14.47
C ALA A 174 -11.13 -18.27 13.02
N GLY A 175 -10.20 -17.82 12.21
CA GLY A 175 -10.38 -17.65 10.77
C GLY A 175 -9.99 -18.89 9.97
N ALA A 176 -10.18 -18.83 8.66
CA ALA A 176 -9.78 -19.90 7.74
C ALA A 176 -8.26 -20.11 7.72
N HIS A 177 -7.82 -21.32 7.39
CA HIS A 177 -6.40 -21.68 7.23
C HIS A 177 -5.53 -21.44 8.48
N GLY A 178 -6.10 -21.62 9.68
CA GLY A 178 -5.37 -21.48 10.94
C GLY A 178 -5.05 -20.02 11.33
N ARG A 179 -5.56 -19.05 10.59
CA ARG A 179 -5.44 -17.62 10.96
C ARG A 179 -6.28 -17.34 12.19
N ARG A 180 -5.79 -16.47 13.05
CA ARG A 180 -6.54 -15.97 14.19
C ARG A 180 -6.62 -14.46 14.13
N CYS A 181 -7.80 -13.95 14.43
CA CYS A 181 -8.07 -12.55 14.67
C CYS A 181 -8.44 -12.37 16.14
N ALA A 182 -8.48 -11.15 16.62
CA ALA A 182 -9.01 -10.84 17.94
C ALA A 182 -10.07 -9.76 17.81
N VAL A 183 -11.15 -9.90 18.58
CA VAL A 183 -12.11 -8.83 18.80
C VAL A 183 -12.07 -8.44 20.26
N THR A 184 -12.12 -7.15 20.55
CA THR A 184 -12.21 -6.67 21.94
C THR A 184 -13.44 -5.82 22.13
N TYR A 185 -14.10 -6.02 23.25
CA TYR A 185 -15.26 -5.26 23.69
C TYR A 185 -14.93 -4.57 25.00
N THR A 186 -15.34 -3.32 25.14
CA THR A 186 -15.17 -2.55 26.36
C THR A 186 -16.46 -1.86 26.70
N THR A 187 -16.82 -1.85 27.99
CA THR A 187 -18.00 -1.15 28.49
C THR A 187 -17.64 -0.19 29.61
N ASP A 188 -18.40 0.88 29.76
CA ASP A 188 -18.40 1.83 30.85
C ASP A 188 -19.57 1.60 31.84
N CYS A 189 -20.36 0.52 31.67
CA CYS A 189 -21.40 0.13 32.59
C CYS A 189 -20.79 -0.35 33.92
N VAL A 190 -21.29 0.14 35.03
CA VAL A 190 -20.78 -0.17 36.39
C VAL A 190 -20.75 -1.68 36.65
N ASP A 191 -21.78 -2.40 36.20
CA ASP A 191 -21.86 -3.86 36.38
C ASP A 191 -20.94 -4.65 35.44
N GLY A 192 -20.35 -3.98 34.43
CA GLY A 192 -19.62 -4.64 33.35
C GLY A 192 -20.53 -5.43 32.42
N PHE A 193 -19.97 -6.37 31.68
CA PHE A 193 -20.74 -7.34 30.88
C PHE A 193 -21.26 -8.48 31.74
N SER A 194 -22.55 -8.77 31.69
CA SER A 194 -23.13 -9.96 32.31
C SER A 194 -22.63 -11.25 31.66
N THR A 195 -22.71 -12.37 32.36
CA THR A 195 -22.34 -13.71 31.83
C THR A 195 -23.10 -14.03 30.54
N ARG A 196 -24.39 -13.67 30.44
CA ARG A 196 -25.19 -13.83 29.25
C ARG A 196 -24.66 -12.99 28.08
N GLN A 197 -24.36 -11.71 28.33
CA GLN A 197 -23.79 -10.82 27.29
C GLN A 197 -22.44 -11.34 26.80
N VAL A 198 -21.56 -11.82 27.68
CA VAL A 198 -20.27 -12.43 27.27
C VAL A 198 -20.48 -13.65 26.38
N ALA A 199 -21.43 -14.54 26.71
CA ALA A 199 -21.75 -15.69 25.90
C ALA A 199 -22.31 -15.30 24.52
N GLU A 200 -23.20 -14.32 24.46
CA GLU A 200 -23.77 -13.79 23.21
C GLU A 200 -22.70 -13.08 22.36
N LEU A 201 -21.85 -12.23 22.95
CA LEU A 201 -20.72 -11.59 22.27
C LEU A 201 -19.74 -12.64 21.72
N THR A 202 -19.46 -13.70 22.47
CA THR A 202 -18.61 -14.80 21.99
C THR A 202 -19.23 -15.49 20.78
N ARG A 203 -20.54 -15.76 20.81
CA ARG A 203 -21.27 -16.38 19.70
C ARG A 203 -21.23 -15.56 18.41
N ILE A 204 -21.50 -14.25 18.49
CA ILE A 204 -21.47 -13.37 17.31
C ILE A 204 -20.05 -13.10 16.83
N SER A 205 -19.07 -13.04 17.75
CA SER A 205 -17.65 -12.89 17.39
C SER A 205 -17.14 -14.02 16.51
N GLN A 206 -17.54 -15.26 16.80
CA GLN A 206 -17.15 -16.41 15.97
C GLN A 206 -17.67 -16.28 14.52
N ARG A 207 -18.85 -15.68 14.31
CA ARG A 207 -19.38 -15.41 12.96
C ARG A 207 -18.68 -14.25 12.26
N MET A 208 -18.13 -13.31 13.03
CA MET A 208 -17.29 -12.23 12.49
C MET A 208 -16.04 -12.79 11.75
N SER A 209 -15.62 -14.02 12.01
CA SER A 209 -14.51 -14.65 11.29
C SER A 209 -14.73 -14.64 9.77
N VAL A 210 -15.94 -14.92 9.31
CA VAL A 210 -16.28 -14.93 7.89
C VAL A 210 -16.09 -13.55 7.26
N VAL A 211 -16.50 -12.51 8.00
CA VAL A 211 -16.34 -11.10 7.57
C VAL A 211 -14.85 -10.74 7.54
N CYS A 212 -14.12 -11.05 8.63
CA CYS A 212 -12.67 -10.79 8.69
C CYS A 212 -11.93 -11.51 7.56
N ASP A 213 -12.17 -12.79 7.34
CA ASP A 213 -11.53 -13.58 6.28
C ASP A 213 -11.85 -13.01 4.89
N SER A 214 -13.10 -12.61 4.62
CA SER A 214 -13.51 -12.03 3.36
C SER A 214 -12.78 -10.72 3.07
N PHE A 215 -12.73 -9.80 4.03
CA PHE A 215 -12.03 -8.52 3.85
C PHE A 215 -10.52 -8.69 3.76
N MET A 216 -9.94 -9.58 4.58
CA MET A 216 -8.51 -9.89 4.51
C MET A 216 -8.11 -10.48 3.17
N GLN A 217 -8.88 -11.43 2.64
CA GLN A 217 -8.60 -12.03 1.33
C GLN A 217 -8.72 -11.00 0.21
N ARG A 218 -9.73 -10.12 0.23
CA ARG A 218 -9.87 -9.02 -0.74
C ARG A 218 -8.70 -8.03 -0.65
N ALA A 219 -8.30 -7.67 0.57
CA ALA A 219 -7.19 -6.77 0.80
C ALA A 219 -5.86 -7.38 0.33
N LEU A 220 -5.61 -8.64 0.67
CA LEU A 220 -4.43 -9.39 0.23
C LEU A 220 -4.38 -9.51 -1.29
N MET A 221 -5.48 -9.89 -1.93
CA MET A 221 -5.56 -10.03 -3.39
C MET A 221 -5.27 -8.69 -4.08
N ARG A 222 -5.91 -7.61 -3.61
CA ARG A 222 -5.64 -6.25 -4.14
C ARG A 222 -4.19 -5.86 -3.96
N HIS A 223 -3.63 -6.13 -2.79
CA HIS A 223 -2.25 -5.79 -2.48
C HIS A 223 -1.25 -6.56 -3.34
N LEU A 224 -1.42 -7.89 -3.46
CA LEU A 224 -0.57 -8.71 -4.31
C LEU A 224 -0.66 -8.27 -5.78
N LEU A 225 -1.86 -8.04 -6.29
CA LEU A 225 -2.02 -7.56 -7.66
C LEU A 225 -1.36 -6.20 -7.88
N ASN A 226 -1.46 -5.28 -6.92
CA ASN A 226 -0.80 -3.97 -7.03
C ASN A 226 0.73 -4.08 -6.98
N ILE A 227 1.28 -4.96 -6.13
CA ILE A 227 2.75 -5.16 -6.05
C ILE A 227 3.29 -5.80 -7.32
N TYR A 228 2.62 -6.83 -7.84
CA TYR A 228 3.14 -7.59 -8.98
C TYR A 228 2.76 -7.02 -10.34
N LEU A 229 1.63 -6.32 -10.46
CA LEU A 229 1.11 -5.78 -11.73
C LEU A 229 1.11 -4.25 -11.79
N GLY A 230 1.33 -3.56 -10.67
CA GLY A 230 1.22 -2.12 -10.58
C GLY A 230 -0.18 -1.61 -10.23
N PRO A 231 -0.28 -0.30 -9.87
CA PRO A 231 -1.52 0.30 -9.36
C PRO A 231 -2.63 0.46 -10.42
N SER A 232 -2.29 0.49 -11.71
CA SER A 232 -3.28 0.58 -12.79
C SER A 232 -3.77 -0.80 -13.27
N ALA A 233 -2.87 -1.78 -13.40
CA ALA A 233 -3.23 -3.12 -13.87
C ALA A 233 -3.92 -3.96 -12.81
N GLY A 234 -3.47 -3.91 -11.55
CA GLY A 234 -4.02 -4.68 -10.44
C GLY A 234 -5.54 -4.53 -10.30
N PRO A 235 -6.09 -3.31 -10.19
CA PRO A 235 -7.53 -3.08 -10.12
C PRO A 235 -8.30 -3.57 -11.35
N LYS A 236 -7.74 -3.44 -12.56
CA LYS A 236 -8.36 -3.92 -13.81
C LYS A 236 -8.49 -5.44 -13.81
N VAL A 237 -7.44 -6.15 -13.40
CA VAL A 237 -7.46 -7.62 -13.24
C VAL A 237 -8.48 -8.03 -12.19
N LEU A 238 -8.52 -7.34 -11.05
CA LEU A 238 -9.49 -7.60 -9.99
C LEU A 238 -10.94 -7.34 -10.43
N ALA A 239 -11.15 -6.38 -11.34
CA ALA A 239 -12.45 -6.09 -11.95
C ALA A 239 -12.85 -7.08 -13.08
N GLY A 240 -12.01 -8.11 -13.33
CA GLY A 240 -12.29 -9.16 -14.32
C GLY A 240 -11.75 -8.88 -15.72
N GLN A 241 -10.89 -7.90 -15.92
CA GLN A 241 -10.19 -7.67 -17.19
C GLN A 241 -9.01 -8.64 -17.33
N ILE A 242 -9.32 -9.95 -17.42
CA ILE A 242 -8.35 -11.04 -17.40
C ILE A 242 -8.25 -11.78 -18.76
N ARG A 243 -9.00 -11.36 -19.77
CA ARG A 243 -8.99 -12.07 -21.04
C ARG A 243 -7.71 -11.77 -21.81
N ARG A 244 -7.06 -12.82 -22.30
CA ARG A 244 -5.91 -12.74 -23.19
C ARG A 244 -6.27 -11.97 -24.46
N GLY A 245 -5.37 -11.08 -24.91
CA GLY A 245 -5.53 -10.28 -26.13
C GLY A 245 -6.48 -9.09 -25.97
N THR A 246 -6.96 -8.80 -24.76
CA THR A 246 -7.66 -7.53 -24.49
C THR A 246 -6.64 -6.48 -24.09
N GLY A 247 -6.73 -5.31 -24.71
CA GLY A 247 -5.89 -4.15 -24.38
C GLY A 247 -6.60 -2.87 -24.78
N GLU A 248 -6.19 -1.78 -24.19
CA GLU A 248 -6.66 -0.43 -24.51
C GLU A 248 -5.50 0.36 -25.12
N GLU A 249 -5.83 1.27 -26.02
CA GLU A 249 -4.87 2.21 -26.57
C GLU A 249 -4.57 3.28 -25.51
N LEU A 250 -3.29 3.50 -25.27
CA LEU A 250 -2.80 4.46 -24.30
C LEU A 250 -1.69 5.29 -24.93
N THR A 251 -1.78 6.61 -24.82
CA THR A 251 -0.68 7.49 -25.18
C THR A 251 0.09 7.87 -23.92
N ALA A 252 1.42 7.77 -23.96
CA ALA A 252 2.27 8.04 -22.80
C ALA A 252 3.66 8.49 -23.23
N VAL A 253 4.39 9.14 -22.34
CA VAL A 253 5.85 9.16 -22.43
C VAL A 253 6.36 7.85 -21.85
N LEU A 254 7.07 7.09 -22.67
CA LEU A 254 7.72 5.84 -22.31
C LEU A 254 9.09 6.13 -21.71
N TRP A 255 9.40 5.44 -20.63
CA TRP A 255 10.70 5.43 -19.96
C TRP A 255 11.28 4.02 -20.08
N SER A 256 12.50 3.93 -20.61
CA SER A 256 13.34 2.72 -20.54
C SER A 256 14.64 3.09 -19.86
N SER A 257 15.03 2.36 -18.85
CA SER A 257 16.35 2.54 -18.20
C SER A 257 17.05 1.23 -17.97
N ASP A 258 18.39 1.30 -17.86
CA ASP A 258 19.22 0.13 -17.65
C ASP A 258 20.51 0.50 -16.92
N LEU A 259 21.08 -0.44 -16.13
CA LEU A 259 22.29 -0.25 -15.34
C LEU A 259 23.53 -0.45 -16.22
N ARG A 260 24.49 0.45 -16.14
CA ARG A 260 25.74 0.30 -16.84
C ARG A 260 26.68 -0.67 -16.12
N GLY A 261 27.24 -1.61 -16.88
CA GLY A 261 28.21 -2.58 -16.38
C GLY A 261 27.61 -3.66 -15.47
N PHE A 262 26.31 -3.94 -15.59
CA PHE A 262 25.62 -4.97 -14.83
C PHE A 262 26.28 -6.35 -15.00
N THR A 263 26.51 -6.81 -16.22
CA THR A 263 27.12 -8.13 -16.49
C THR A 263 28.43 -8.31 -15.74
N THR A 264 29.33 -7.33 -15.80
CA THR A 264 30.61 -7.39 -15.12
C THR A 264 30.48 -7.45 -13.60
N ARG A 265 29.45 -6.76 -13.03
CA ARG A 265 29.17 -6.81 -11.59
C ARG A 265 28.57 -8.15 -11.19
N SER A 266 27.60 -8.64 -11.94
CA SER A 266 26.92 -9.91 -11.67
C SER A 266 27.84 -11.12 -11.72
N ASP A 267 28.90 -11.06 -12.56
CA ASP A 267 29.93 -12.11 -12.64
C ASP A 267 30.89 -12.10 -11.43
N ARG A 268 31.00 -10.97 -10.73
CA ARG A 268 31.96 -10.76 -9.66
C ARG A 268 31.35 -10.80 -8.25
N LEU A 269 30.14 -10.32 -8.10
CA LEU A 269 29.50 -10.14 -6.80
C LEU A 269 28.68 -11.37 -6.36
N PRO A 270 28.60 -11.65 -5.06
CA PRO A 270 27.65 -12.63 -4.53
C PRO A 270 26.21 -12.28 -4.92
N GLY A 271 25.39 -13.28 -5.27
CA GLY A 271 24.03 -13.08 -5.73
C GLY A 271 23.16 -12.27 -4.76
N GLN A 272 23.29 -12.47 -3.45
CA GLN A 272 22.56 -11.71 -2.44
C GLN A 272 22.92 -10.22 -2.44
N GLN A 273 24.21 -9.90 -2.61
CA GLN A 273 24.66 -8.50 -2.72
C GLN A 273 24.12 -7.87 -4.00
N MET A 274 24.14 -8.62 -5.12
CA MET A 274 23.58 -8.13 -6.38
C MET A 274 22.07 -7.83 -6.28
N VAL A 275 21.32 -8.68 -5.60
CA VAL A 275 19.89 -8.44 -5.33
C VAL A 275 19.69 -7.18 -4.46
N ALA A 276 20.51 -6.98 -3.43
CA ALA A 276 20.44 -5.78 -2.59
C ALA A 276 20.73 -4.50 -3.39
N ILE A 277 21.75 -4.52 -4.26
CA ILE A 277 22.07 -3.41 -5.17
C ILE A 277 20.92 -3.12 -6.13
N LEU A 278 20.32 -4.15 -6.74
CA LEU A 278 19.18 -3.98 -7.64
C LEU A 278 17.95 -3.40 -6.92
N ASN A 279 17.68 -3.85 -5.70
CA ASN A 279 16.57 -3.30 -4.92
C ASN A 279 16.79 -1.81 -4.63
N ALA A 280 17.97 -1.41 -4.15
CA ALA A 280 18.31 -0.02 -3.92
C ALA A 280 18.23 0.83 -5.21
N LEU A 281 18.72 0.31 -6.32
CA LEU A 281 18.65 0.92 -7.65
C LEU A 281 17.20 1.15 -8.11
N PHE A 282 16.37 0.13 -7.96
CA PHE A 282 14.96 0.21 -8.36
C PHE A 282 14.16 1.14 -7.45
N ASP A 283 14.39 1.11 -6.14
CA ASP A 283 13.76 2.03 -5.19
C ASP A 283 14.10 3.49 -5.50
N ALA A 284 15.36 3.80 -5.82
CA ALA A 284 15.79 5.15 -6.19
C ALA A 284 15.05 5.67 -7.43
N GLN A 285 14.92 4.84 -8.48
CA GLN A 285 14.20 5.18 -9.70
C GLN A 285 12.68 5.23 -9.48
N ALA A 286 12.12 4.22 -8.79
CA ALA A 286 10.69 4.13 -8.52
C ALA A 286 10.17 5.34 -7.76
N ASN A 287 10.89 5.79 -6.73
CA ASN A 287 10.54 6.98 -5.97
C ASN A 287 10.51 8.25 -6.83
N ALA A 288 11.45 8.40 -7.76
CA ALA A 288 11.48 9.53 -8.68
C ALA A 288 10.30 9.45 -9.69
N ILE A 289 10.07 8.29 -10.30
CA ILE A 289 8.99 8.07 -11.26
C ILE A 289 7.62 8.35 -10.62
N HIS A 290 7.34 7.77 -9.44
CA HIS A 290 6.05 7.93 -8.76
C HIS A 290 5.79 9.38 -8.29
N ARG A 291 6.82 10.09 -7.80
CA ARG A 291 6.69 11.50 -7.40
C ARG A 291 6.27 12.42 -8.54
N HIS A 292 6.64 12.07 -9.76
CA HIS A 292 6.31 12.81 -10.97
C HIS A 292 5.14 12.21 -11.76
N GLY A 293 4.32 11.34 -11.13
CA GLY A 293 3.10 10.80 -11.73
C GLY A 293 3.32 9.69 -12.76
N GLY A 294 4.51 9.12 -12.82
CA GLY A 294 4.80 7.95 -13.63
C GLY A 294 4.40 6.63 -12.96
N GLU A 295 4.23 5.59 -13.75
CA GLU A 295 3.93 4.24 -13.33
C GLU A 295 4.96 3.25 -13.88
N ILE A 296 5.50 2.39 -13.00
CA ILE A 296 6.39 1.30 -13.39
C ILE A 296 5.55 0.14 -13.89
N LEU A 297 5.83 -0.33 -15.09
CA LEU A 297 5.15 -1.47 -15.69
C LEU A 297 5.85 -2.78 -15.37
N LYS A 298 7.18 -2.80 -15.46
CA LYS A 298 7.97 -3.98 -15.11
C LYS A 298 9.46 -3.70 -14.98
N PHE A 299 10.12 -4.58 -14.26
CA PHE A 299 11.57 -4.70 -14.24
C PHE A 299 12.02 -5.72 -15.29
N ILE A 300 13.09 -5.41 -16.03
CA ILE A 300 13.61 -6.24 -17.12
C ILE A 300 15.11 -6.43 -16.86
N GLY A 301 15.47 -7.52 -16.16
CA GLY A 301 16.85 -7.73 -15.71
C GLY A 301 17.28 -6.62 -14.74
N ASP A 302 18.24 -5.81 -15.15
CA ASP A 302 18.78 -4.66 -14.44
C ASP A 302 18.17 -3.32 -14.88
N GLY A 303 17.21 -3.38 -15.78
CA GLY A 303 16.46 -2.23 -16.28
C GLY A 303 15.01 -2.18 -15.83
N LEU A 304 14.34 -1.09 -16.13
CA LEU A 304 12.91 -0.94 -15.92
C LEU A 304 12.22 -0.23 -17.09
N LEU A 305 10.96 -0.59 -17.29
CA LEU A 305 10.04 0.07 -18.20
C LEU A 305 8.96 0.78 -17.40
N ALA A 306 8.80 2.08 -17.62
CA ALA A 306 7.75 2.88 -17.00
C ALA A 306 7.04 3.77 -18.02
N ILE A 307 5.90 4.33 -17.63
CA ILE A 307 5.11 5.27 -18.44
C ILE A 307 4.72 6.49 -17.63
N PHE A 308 4.55 7.61 -18.34
CA PHE A 308 3.88 8.81 -17.85
C PHE A 308 2.65 9.01 -18.74
N PRO A 309 1.44 8.63 -18.26
CA PRO A 309 0.22 8.68 -19.07
C PRO A 309 -0.09 10.07 -19.58
N ILE A 310 -0.67 10.15 -20.79
CA ILE A 310 -1.13 11.38 -21.43
C ILE A 310 -2.62 11.24 -21.67
N ASP A 311 -3.43 11.77 -20.74
CA ASP A 311 -4.89 11.65 -20.77
C ASP A 311 -5.53 12.52 -21.86
N SER A 312 -4.83 13.55 -22.32
CA SER A 312 -5.25 14.38 -23.46
C SER A 312 -4.06 15.01 -24.18
N PRO A 313 -4.20 15.35 -25.49
CA PRO A 313 -3.12 16.01 -26.26
C PRO A 313 -2.58 17.29 -25.62
N ALA A 314 -3.40 18.01 -24.86
CA ALA A 314 -2.97 19.23 -24.15
C ALA A 314 -1.95 18.96 -23.03
N LEU A 315 -1.88 17.72 -22.51
CA LEU A 315 -1.02 17.30 -21.40
C LEU A 315 0.31 16.67 -21.83
N VAL A 316 0.59 16.62 -23.15
CA VAL A 316 1.84 16.02 -23.67
C VAL A 316 3.06 16.72 -23.11
N SER A 317 3.04 18.07 -23.05
CA SER A 317 4.13 18.86 -22.52
C SER A 317 4.35 18.61 -21.01
N ASP A 318 3.28 18.53 -20.24
CA ASP A 318 3.37 18.27 -18.79
C ASP A 318 3.95 16.88 -18.53
N ALA A 319 3.50 15.86 -19.27
CA ALA A 319 4.04 14.51 -19.17
C ALA A 319 5.53 14.46 -19.56
N ALA A 320 5.95 15.20 -20.57
CA ALA A 320 7.36 15.29 -20.96
C ALA A 320 8.22 15.98 -19.87
N HIS A 321 7.72 17.06 -19.27
CA HIS A 321 8.42 17.73 -18.17
C HIS A 321 8.51 16.85 -16.93
N ASN A 322 7.42 16.15 -16.58
CA ASN A 322 7.38 15.21 -15.46
C ASN A 322 8.36 14.05 -15.68
N ALA A 323 8.38 13.45 -16.87
CA ALA A 323 9.31 12.38 -17.20
C ALA A 323 10.78 12.83 -17.15
N MET A 324 11.09 14.01 -17.65
CA MET A 324 12.44 14.59 -17.58
C MET A 324 12.85 14.88 -16.13
N ALA A 325 11.97 15.50 -15.35
CA ALA A 325 12.23 15.78 -13.92
C ALA A 325 12.47 14.48 -13.14
N ALA A 326 11.67 13.45 -13.40
CA ALA A 326 11.89 12.12 -12.84
C ALA A 326 13.24 11.51 -13.24
N ALA A 327 13.66 11.70 -14.51
CA ALA A 327 14.93 11.18 -14.99
C ALA A 327 16.12 11.88 -14.31
N MET A 328 16.09 13.19 -14.18
CA MET A 328 17.11 13.94 -13.47
C MET A 328 17.18 13.55 -11.99
N GLN A 329 16.04 13.51 -11.31
CA GLN A 329 15.97 13.12 -9.90
C GLN A 329 16.39 11.67 -9.68
N GLY A 330 16.00 10.75 -10.58
CA GLY A 330 16.38 9.34 -10.53
C GLY A 330 17.88 9.13 -10.69
N LEU A 331 18.52 9.84 -11.62
CA LEU A 331 19.98 9.82 -11.79
C LEU A 331 20.71 10.30 -10.54
N GLU A 332 20.26 11.42 -9.96
CA GLU A 332 20.84 11.95 -8.73
C GLU A 332 20.68 10.99 -7.56
N ALA A 333 19.48 10.38 -7.42
CA ALA A 333 19.21 9.39 -6.37
C ALA A 333 20.08 8.14 -6.54
N VAL A 334 20.26 7.64 -7.77
CA VAL A 334 21.14 6.51 -8.08
C VAL A 334 22.60 6.85 -7.79
N HIS A 335 23.04 8.06 -8.09
CA HIS A 335 24.42 8.50 -7.79
C HIS A 335 24.69 8.52 -6.28
N ARG A 336 23.70 8.91 -5.47
CA ARG A 336 23.81 8.92 -4.00
C ARG A 336 23.84 7.53 -3.37
N LEU A 337 23.50 6.47 -4.10
CA LEU A 337 23.59 5.09 -3.58
C LEU A 337 25.03 4.64 -3.28
N VAL A 338 26.04 5.40 -3.66
CA VAL A 338 27.44 5.10 -3.28
C VAL A 338 27.62 4.97 -1.76
N ASP A 339 26.78 5.67 -0.99
CA ASP A 339 26.76 5.64 0.48
C ASP A 339 25.87 4.52 1.06
N ASP A 340 25.16 3.75 0.23
CA ASP A 340 24.32 2.65 0.66
C ASP A 340 25.15 1.47 1.15
N PRO A 341 24.80 0.79 2.26
CA PRO A 341 25.54 -0.37 2.76
C PRO A 341 25.71 -1.51 1.75
N SER A 342 24.76 -1.69 0.82
CA SER A 342 24.86 -2.69 -0.26
C SER A 342 25.97 -2.39 -1.26
N MET A 343 26.43 -1.13 -1.32
CA MET A 343 27.44 -0.63 -2.24
C MET A 343 28.86 -0.67 -1.65
N LEU A 344 29.04 -1.23 -0.45
CA LEU A 344 30.35 -1.24 0.23
C LEU A 344 31.45 -1.83 -0.66
N GLY A 345 32.44 -1.01 -1.02
CA GLY A 345 33.53 -1.41 -1.90
C GLY A 345 33.23 -1.39 -3.40
N GLU A 346 32.03 -0.95 -3.79
CA GLU A 346 31.61 -0.85 -5.18
C GLU A 346 31.73 0.59 -5.73
N PRO A 347 32.07 0.76 -7.01
CA PRO A 347 32.00 2.07 -7.65
C PRO A 347 30.53 2.53 -7.79
N ALA A 348 30.32 3.85 -7.83
CA ALA A 348 29.00 4.46 -8.03
C ALA A 348 28.25 3.84 -9.21
N LEU A 349 26.94 3.65 -9.01
CA LEU A 349 26.06 3.15 -10.06
C LEU A 349 25.82 4.22 -11.12
N ARG A 350 25.73 3.80 -12.35
CA ARG A 350 25.41 4.66 -13.50
C ARG A 350 24.31 3.99 -14.31
N ILE A 351 23.24 4.72 -14.58
CA ILE A 351 22.17 4.27 -15.46
C ILE A 351 22.11 5.09 -16.74
N VAL A 352 21.45 4.54 -17.73
CA VAL A 352 20.97 5.28 -18.90
C VAL A 352 19.46 5.32 -18.84
N VAL A 353 18.86 6.45 -19.19
CA VAL A 353 17.41 6.64 -19.28
C VAL A 353 17.08 7.12 -20.70
N ALA A 354 16.16 6.44 -21.36
CA ALA A 354 15.60 6.86 -22.65
C ALA A 354 14.14 7.28 -22.48
N LEU A 355 13.75 8.40 -23.09
CA LEU A 355 12.38 8.93 -23.06
C LEU A 355 11.84 9.11 -24.49
N HIS A 356 10.61 8.64 -24.72
CA HIS A 356 9.92 8.76 -26.00
C HIS A 356 8.39 8.83 -25.80
N PRO A 357 7.68 9.84 -26.32
CA PRO A 357 6.23 9.88 -26.32
C PRO A 357 5.70 8.99 -27.45
N GLY A 358 4.68 8.19 -27.16
CA GLY A 358 4.08 7.36 -28.18
C GLY A 358 2.80 6.67 -27.73
N THR A 359 2.07 6.14 -28.71
CA THR A 359 0.88 5.34 -28.46
C THR A 359 1.24 3.85 -28.39
N VAL A 360 0.68 3.18 -27.40
CA VAL A 360 0.91 1.76 -27.09
C VAL A 360 -0.41 1.06 -26.82
N ILE A 361 -0.43 -0.25 -26.94
CA ILE A 361 -1.54 -1.08 -26.45
C ILE A 361 -1.15 -1.56 -25.04
N TYR A 362 -1.97 -1.21 -24.06
CA TYR A 362 -1.81 -1.61 -22.65
C TYR A 362 -2.80 -2.70 -22.31
N GLY A 363 -2.36 -3.89 -21.95
CA GLY A 363 -3.26 -5.00 -21.70
C GLY A 363 -2.59 -6.36 -21.48
N ASN A 364 -3.43 -7.42 -21.54
CA ASN A 364 -3.04 -8.80 -21.27
C ASN A 364 -2.38 -9.46 -22.49
N VAL A 365 -1.11 -9.76 -22.38
CA VAL A 365 -0.29 -10.42 -23.39
C VAL A 365 0.38 -11.65 -22.81
N GLY A 366 0.44 -12.75 -23.54
CA GLY A 366 1.17 -13.95 -23.08
C GLY A 366 0.57 -15.27 -23.55
N ALA A 367 0.93 -16.33 -22.87
CA ALA A 367 0.48 -17.69 -23.09
C ALA A 367 -0.86 -17.98 -22.38
N SER A 368 -1.42 -19.16 -22.58
CA SER A 368 -2.69 -19.56 -21.95
C SER A 368 -2.60 -19.71 -20.43
N ASP A 369 -1.42 -20.02 -19.94
CA ASP A 369 -1.10 -20.32 -18.55
C ASP A 369 -0.28 -19.21 -17.85
N ARG A 370 0.20 -18.21 -18.62
CA ARG A 370 0.96 -17.09 -18.09
C ARG A 370 0.70 -15.82 -18.90
N LEU A 371 0.15 -14.82 -18.24
CA LEU A 371 -0.12 -13.50 -18.80
C LEU A 371 0.76 -12.45 -18.13
N ASP A 372 1.19 -11.48 -18.94
CA ASP A 372 1.78 -10.22 -18.52
C ASP A 372 0.79 -9.10 -18.80
N PHE A 373 0.55 -8.22 -17.84
CA PHE A 373 -0.17 -6.97 -18.08
C PHE A 373 0.87 -5.90 -18.39
N THR A 374 0.99 -5.52 -19.66
CA THR A 374 2.11 -4.70 -20.13
C THR A 374 1.74 -3.87 -21.35
N VAL A 375 2.66 -3.03 -21.80
CA VAL A 375 2.53 -2.26 -23.03
C VAL A 375 3.24 -2.97 -24.20
N ILE A 376 2.61 -2.92 -25.36
CA ILE A 376 3.19 -3.36 -26.63
C ILE A 376 2.99 -2.28 -27.70
N GLY A 377 3.93 -2.18 -28.62
CA GLY A 377 3.82 -1.27 -29.75
C GLY A 377 5.17 -0.82 -30.29
N PRO A 378 5.17 -0.14 -31.46
CA PRO A 378 6.40 0.37 -32.06
C PRO A 378 7.17 1.33 -31.15
N ALA A 379 6.46 2.14 -30.36
CA ALA A 379 7.05 3.09 -29.41
C ALA A 379 7.88 2.41 -28.31
N VAL A 380 7.43 1.25 -27.78
CA VAL A 380 8.18 0.46 -26.81
C VAL A 380 9.50 -0.04 -27.41
N ASN A 381 9.45 -0.54 -28.63
CA ASN A 381 10.65 -1.00 -29.33
C ASN A 381 11.61 0.15 -29.65
N LEU A 382 11.08 1.35 -29.93
CA LEU A 382 11.90 2.52 -30.22
C LEU A 382 12.62 3.00 -28.96
N VAL A 383 11.92 3.18 -27.82
CA VAL A 383 12.54 3.66 -26.60
C VAL A 383 13.65 2.75 -26.10
N SER A 384 13.49 1.42 -26.20
CA SER A 384 14.55 0.45 -25.87
C SER A 384 15.78 0.56 -26.78
N ARG A 385 15.58 0.87 -28.06
CA ARG A 385 16.70 1.12 -29.00
C ARG A 385 17.40 2.45 -28.73
N VAL A 386 16.64 3.49 -28.37
CA VAL A 386 17.19 4.79 -27.93
C VAL A 386 18.07 4.62 -26.71
N GLU A 387 17.63 3.81 -25.73
CA GLU A 387 18.42 3.44 -24.57
C GLU A 387 19.76 2.80 -24.95
N THR A 388 19.76 1.86 -25.90
CA THR A 388 20.96 1.22 -26.40
C THR A 388 21.94 2.24 -27.03
N VAL A 389 21.43 3.22 -27.78
CA VAL A 389 22.26 4.32 -28.32
C VAL A 389 22.81 5.19 -27.17
N GLY A 390 22.02 5.51 -26.17
CA GLY A 390 22.46 6.24 -24.98
C GLY A 390 23.61 5.56 -24.25
N LYS A 391 23.57 4.23 -24.14
CA LYS A 391 24.71 3.44 -23.61
C LYS A 391 25.97 3.62 -24.48
N ALA A 392 25.84 3.55 -25.79
CA ALA A 392 26.97 3.67 -26.72
C ALA A 392 27.60 5.07 -26.72
N LEU A 393 26.76 6.12 -26.55
CA LEU A 393 27.21 7.51 -26.50
C LEU A 393 27.69 7.98 -25.13
N ASP A 394 27.60 7.13 -24.13
CA ASP A 394 27.86 7.43 -22.70
C ASP A 394 26.95 8.56 -22.14
N GLU A 395 25.76 8.74 -22.69
CA GLU A 395 24.78 9.73 -22.26
C GLU A 395 23.85 9.17 -21.17
N PRO A 396 23.66 9.88 -20.05
CA PRO A 396 22.78 9.41 -18.98
C PRO A 396 21.30 9.54 -19.30
N ILE A 397 20.89 10.56 -20.08
CA ILE A 397 19.52 10.74 -20.54
C ILE A 397 19.55 11.00 -22.05
N VAL A 398 18.74 10.21 -22.77
CA VAL A 398 18.57 10.38 -24.22
C VAL A 398 17.08 10.44 -24.56
N VAL A 399 16.70 11.40 -25.35
CA VAL A 399 15.31 11.61 -25.76
C VAL A 399 15.19 11.69 -27.28
N THR A 400 14.03 11.35 -27.81
CA THR A 400 13.75 11.42 -29.25
C THR A 400 13.35 12.83 -29.69
N ASP A 401 13.33 13.06 -31.00
CA ASP A 401 12.81 14.27 -31.66
C ASP A 401 11.34 14.55 -31.27
N ASP A 402 10.48 13.52 -31.18
CA ASP A 402 9.09 13.67 -30.74
C ASP A 402 9.02 14.16 -29.28
N PHE A 403 9.90 13.69 -28.42
CA PHE A 403 10.00 14.18 -27.03
C PHE A 403 10.51 15.63 -27.00
N ALA A 404 11.51 15.96 -27.81
CA ALA A 404 12.07 17.31 -27.87
C ALA A 404 11.04 18.35 -28.33
N GLN A 405 10.09 17.97 -29.18
CA GLN A 405 8.97 18.85 -29.55
C GLN A 405 7.99 19.12 -28.42
N ALA A 406 7.83 18.17 -27.49
CA ALA A 406 6.93 18.29 -26.34
C ALA A 406 7.59 18.96 -25.12
N TYR A 407 8.91 18.96 -25.05
CA TYR A 407 9.69 19.46 -23.90
C TYR A 407 10.29 20.84 -24.19
N SER A 408 9.95 21.84 -23.39
CA SER A 408 10.41 23.21 -23.59
C SER A 408 11.77 23.53 -22.94
N GLY A 409 12.36 22.59 -22.20
CA GLY A 409 13.67 22.81 -21.57
C GLY A 409 14.84 22.72 -22.55
N PRO A 410 16.05 23.14 -22.13
CA PRO A 410 17.21 23.15 -23.00
C PRO A 410 17.70 21.74 -23.33
N LEU A 411 17.80 21.45 -24.62
CA LEU A 411 18.30 20.18 -25.15
C LEU A 411 19.47 20.46 -26.12
N ARG A 412 20.41 19.52 -26.20
CA ARG A 412 21.45 19.49 -27.22
C ARG A 412 21.26 18.31 -28.14
N SER A 413 21.50 18.50 -29.43
CA SER A 413 21.43 17.42 -30.41
C SER A 413 22.59 16.42 -30.23
N LEU A 414 22.25 15.15 -30.35
CA LEU A 414 23.21 14.03 -30.44
C LEU A 414 23.35 13.52 -31.88
N GLY A 415 22.68 14.18 -32.84
CA GLY A 415 22.70 13.83 -34.24
C GLY A 415 21.62 12.83 -34.66
N MET A 416 21.68 12.46 -35.93
CA MET A 416 20.74 11.55 -36.58
C MET A 416 21.18 10.10 -36.38
N HIS A 417 20.24 9.24 -35.94
CA HIS A 417 20.48 7.83 -35.70
C HIS A 417 19.49 6.96 -36.48
N GLN A 418 20.02 5.92 -37.15
CA GLN A 418 19.19 4.94 -37.85
C GLN A 418 18.89 3.75 -36.93
N PHE A 419 17.61 3.45 -36.77
CA PHE A 419 17.15 2.33 -35.98
C PHE A 419 16.67 1.17 -36.86
N ARG A 420 17.00 -0.06 -36.50
CA ARG A 420 16.53 -1.25 -37.22
C ARG A 420 14.98 -1.29 -37.20
N GLY A 421 14.36 -1.36 -38.38
CA GLY A 421 12.90 -1.42 -38.54
C GLY A 421 12.19 -0.08 -38.33
N VAL A 422 12.92 1.03 -38.34
CA VAL A 422 12.37 2.40 -38.41
C VAL A 422 12.75 2.95 -39.80
N ALA A 423 11.76 3.40 -40.55
CA ALA A 423 11.98 3.79 -41.95
C ALA A 423 12.93 4.96 -42.11
N ASN A 424 12.77 5.99 -41.27
CA ASN A 424 13.57 7.22 -41.30
C ASN A 424 14.50 7.31 -40.12
N PRO A 425 15.72 7.86 -40.29
CA PRO A 425 16.56 8.23 -39.16
C PRO A 425 15.83 9.19 -38.23
N ARG A 426 16.12 9.09 -36.94
CA ARG A 426 15.57 9.97 -35.89
C ARG A 426 16.69 10.78 -35.25
N GLU A 427 16.46 12.04 -35.03
CA GLU A 427 17.36 12.88 -34.25
C GLU A 427 17.17 12.60 -32.76
N LEU A 428 18.29 12.42 -32.05
CA LEU A 428 18.29 12.23 -30.62
C LEU A 428 18.84 13.45 -29.93
N PHE A 429 18.40 13.65 -28.69
CA PHE A 429 18.81 14.79 -27.88
C PHE A 429 19.17 14.34 -26.45
N ALA A 430 19.99 15.13 -25.79
CA ALA A 430 20.26 15.03 -24.35
C ALA A 430 19.97 16.38 -23.68
N PRO A 431 19.71 16.41 -22.37
CA PRO A 431 19.63 17.67 -21.64
C PRO A 431 20.93 18.47 -21.85
N ALA A 432 20.79 19.77 -22.15
CA ALA A 432 21.96 20.65 -22.15
C ALA A 432 22.42 20.79 -20.69
N ALA A 433 23.71 20.56 -20.43
CA ALA A 433 24.29 20.81 -19.11
C ALA A 433 23.96 22.26 -18.72
N GLY A 434 23.33 22.45 -17.55
CA GLY A 434 23.16 23.78 -17.00
C GLY A 434 24.54 24.41 -16.90
N ARG A 435 24.69 25.61 -17.44
CA ARG A 435 25.86 26.44 -17.11
C ARG A 435 25.74 26.71 -15.61
N GLU A 436 26.63 26.09 -14.79
CA GLU A 436 26.89 26.57 -13.44
C GLU A 436 27.28 28.04 -13.43
#